data_5ebaec900d890f52743d4503e346f435
#
_entry.id   5ebaec900d890f52743d4503e346f435
#
_cell.length_a   1.000
_cell.length_b   1.000
_cell.length_c   1.000
_cell.angle_alpha   90.00
_cell.angle_beta   90.00
_cell.angle_gamma   90.00
#
_symmetry.space_group_name_H-M   'P 1'
#
loop_
_entity.id
_entity.type
_entity.pdbx_description
1 polymer ?
#
loop_
_entity_poly.entity_id
_entity_poly.type
_entity_poly.pdbx_seq_one_letter_code
_entity_poly.pdbx_strand_id
1 'polypeptide(L)'
;MVFAPQGKHTLSHRVFVTIFVCAMAVIVAFTVLGAFFVQNTLADATSANLAQETELIAAALDEQQEPIPFLRSLDREDLRITLINKDGSVAYENEASPSTLPNHGDRPEVIEAFESGSGSAERASSTLDEIMLYRAVTLDNGQVVRLAQAQPGVAAILLSMLAPMLLIAAAGAVLSFFMARRESR
;
A
#
# COMPACT_ATOMS: atom_id res chain seq x y z
N MET A 1 19.35 65.76 14.30
CA MET A 1 19.59 64.33 13.99
C MET A 1 18.43 63.55 14.55
N VAL A 2 17.48 63.15 13.67
CA VAL A 2 16.27 62.43 14.08
C VAL A 2 16.56 60.94 13.83
N PHE A 3 16.64 60.16 14.89
CA PHE A 3 16.74 58.73 14.79
C PHE A 3 15.36 58.16 14.42
N ALA A 4 15.24 57.62 13.24
CA ALA A 4 14.06 56.90 12.81
C ALA A 4 13.96 55.54 13.56
N PRO A 5 12.80 55.12 14.07
CA PRO A 5 12.64 53.83 14.71
C PRO A 5 12.48 52.75 13.63
N GLN A 6 13.59 52.22 13.15
CA GLN A 6 13.62 51.03 12.36
C GLN A 6 13.70 49.81 13.27
N GLY A 7 12.65 49.00 13.39
CA GLY A 7 12.87 47.73 14.07
C GLY A 7 11.68 46.91 14.51
N LYS A 8 10.48 47.44 14.66
CA LYS A 8 9.37 46.67 15.25
C LYS A 8 8.70 45.69 14.24
N HIS A 9 8.61 46.06 12.98
CA HIS A 9 7.99 45.19 11.96
C HIS A 9 8.87 43.99 11.56
N THR A 10 10.17 44.11 11.61
CA THR A 10 11.13 43.04 11.26
C THR A 10 11.19 41.92 12.30
N LEU A 11 11.02 42.25 13.59
CA LEU A 11 11.07 41.26 14.67
C LEU A 11 9.80 40.40 14.69
N SER A 12 8.64 41.03 14.61
CA SER A 12 7.34 40.32 14.54
C SER A 12 7.26 39.40 13.33
N HIS A 13 7.71 39.84 12.17
CA HIS A 13 7.77 39.02 10.96
C HIS A 13 8.71 37.82 11.11
N ARG A 14 9.91 38.01 11.70
CA ARG A 14 10.86 36.92 11.90
C ARG A 14 10.30 35.85 12.87
N VAL A 15 9.73 36.30 13.98
CA VAL A 15 9.11 35.39 14.98
C VAL A 15 7.96 34.61 14.32
N PHE A 16 7.11 35.28 13.57
CA PHE A 16 6.02 34.63 12.86
C PHE A 16 6.51 33.58 11.84
N VAL A 17 7.48 33.92 10.98
CA VAL A 17 8.06 33.00 10.00
C VAL A 17 8.69 31.79 10.70
N THR A 18 9.40 32.01 11.81
CA THR A 18 10.01 30.90 12.57
C THR A 18 8.95 29.96 13.13
N ILE A 19 7.88 30.49 13.75
CA ILE A 19 6.79 29.67 14.28
C ILE A 19 6.09 28.90 13.14
N PHE A 20 5.83 29.57 12.02
CA PHE A 20 5.20 28.95 10.86
C PHE A 20 6.05 27.81 10.27
N VAL A 21 7.37 28.03 10.10
CA VAL A 21 8.29 27.01 9.61
C VAL A 21 8.38 25.83 10.58
N CYS A 22 8.47 26.10 11.88
CA CYS A 22 8.47 25.03 12.90
C CYS A 22 7.16 24.23 12.87
N ALA A 23 6.01 24.89 12.78
CA ALA A 23 4.72 24.22 12.69
C ALA A 23 4.60 23.36 11.43
N MET A 24 5.06 23.87 10.28
CA MET A 24 5.09 23.12 9.03
C MET A 24 6.01 21.91 9.11
N ALA A 25 7.19 22.07 9.72
CA ALA A 25 8.13 20.96 9.90
C ALA A 25 7.52 19.83 10.77
N VAL A 26 6.81 20.20 11.84
CA VAL A 26 6.10 19.24 12.70
C VAL A 26 4.99 18.52 11.93
N ILE A 27 4.19 19.25 11.12
CA ILE A 27 3.12 18.67 10.30
C ILE A 27 3.73 17.67 9.30
N VAL A 28 4.79 18.04 8.60
CA VAL A 28 5.47 17.16 7.64
C VAL A 28 6.01 15.91 8.33
N ALA A 29 6.70 16.07 9.46
CA ALA A 29 7.23 14.93 10.22
C ALA A 29 6.12 13.98 10.68
N PHE A 30 5.02 14.54 11.21
CA PHE A 30 3.87 13.75 11.65
C PHE A 30 3.19 13.02 10.48
N THR A 31 3.09 13.67 9.32
CA THR A 31 2.52 13.05 8.11
C THR A 31 3.37 11.88 7.61
N VAL A 32 4.70 12.06 7.58
CA VAL A 32 5.62 10.99 7.16
C VAL A 32 5.56 9.81 8.13
N LEU A 33 5.63 10.06 9.43
CA LEU A 33 5.52 9.02 10.45
C LEU A 33 4.15 8.32 10.40
N GLY A 34 3.08 9.09 10.21
CA GLY A 34 1.73 8.55 10.06
C GLY A 34 1.57 7.67 8.82
N ALA A 35 2.16 8.08 7.69
CA ALA A 35 2.14 7.27 6.46
C ALA A 35 2.83 5.92 6.64
N PHE A 36 4.01 5.90 7.29
CA PHE A 36 4.70 4.65 7.62
C PHE A 36 3.89 3.76 8.56
N PHE A 37 3.28 4.36 9.59
CA PHE A 37 2.45 3.60 10.53
C PHE A 37 1.21 2.98 9.85
N VAL A 38 0.51 3.77 9.03
CA VAL A 38 -0.66 3.30 8.27
C VAL A 38 -0.26 2.20 7.31
N GLN A 39 0.85 2.36 6.58
CA GLN A 39 1.32 1.33 5.65
C GLN A 39 1.60 0.00 6.37
N ASN A 40 2.36 0.01 7.47
CA ASN A 40 2.66 -1.22 8.20
C ASN A 40 1.39 -1.89 8.72
N THR A 41 0.46 -1.11 9.29
CA THR A 41 -0.82 -1.66 9.80
C THR A 41 -1.68 -2.23 8.68
N LEU A 42 -1.74 -1.56 7.51
CA LEU A 42 -2.46 -2.07 6.35
C LEU A 42 -1.79 -3.33 5.77
N ALA A 43 -0.46 -3.36 5.73
CA ALA A 43 0.30 -4.53 5.28
C ALA A 43 -0.02 -5.76 6.11
N ASP A 44 0.05 -5.64 7.44
CA ASP A 44 -0.25 -6.73 8.36
C ASP A 44 -1.70 -7.22 8.19
N ALA A 45 -2.66 -6.29 8.13
CA ALA A 45 -4.08 -6.62 7.97
C ALA A 45 -4.35 -7.29 6.60
N THR A 46 -3.78 -6.75 5.51
CA THR A 46 -3.96 -7.32 4.16
C THR A 46 -3.32 -8.69 4.06
N SER A 47 -2.12 -8.88 4.62
CA SER A 47 -1.43 -10.18 4.65
C SER A 47 -2.23 -11.23 5.43
N ALA A 48 -2.78 -10.87 6.59
CA ALA A 48 -3.62 -11.76 7.39
C ALA A 48 -4.93 -12.14 6.66
N ASN A 49 -5.59 -11.16 6.04
CA ASN A 49 -6.80 -11.39 5.26
C ASN A 49 -6.52 -12.28 4.04
N LEU A 50 -5.43 -12.01 3.32
CA LEU A 50 -5.02 -12.80 2.16
C LEU A 50 -4.72 -14.26 2.57
N ALA A 51 -4.06 -14.47 3.72
CA ALA A 51 -3.80 -15.81 4.24
C ALA A 51 -5.11 -16.55 4.53
N GLN A 52 -6.04 -15.93 5.25
CA GLN A 52 -7.33 -16.54 5.58
C GLN A 52 -8.15 -16.83 4.32
N GLU A 53 -8.17 -15.92 3.35
CA GLU A 53 -8.90 -16.11 2.09
C GLU A 53 -8.29 -17.24 1.25
N THR A 54 -6.95 -17.34 1.22
CA THR A 54 -6.26 -18.44 0.53
C THR A 54 -6.61 -19.79 1.13
N GLU A 55 -6.63 -19.90 2.45
CA GLU A 55 -7.01 -21.13 3.17
C GLU A 55 -8.47 -21.52 2.90
N LEU A 56 -9.38 -20.54 2.90
CA LEU A 56 -10.80 -20.79 2.59
C LEU A 56 -11.01 -21.27 1.15
N ILE A 57 -10.32 -20.65 0.19
CA ILE A 57 -10.38 -21.06 -1.22
C ILE A 57 -9.73 -22.44 -1.39
N ALA A 58 -8.61 -22.72 -0.73
CA ALA A 58 -7.97 -24.04 -0.76
C ALA A 58 -8.92 -25.12 -0.24
N ALA A 59 -9.52 -24.93 0.94
CA ALA A 59 -10.48 -25.86 1.51
C ALA A 59 -11.70 -26.07 0.59
N ALA A 60 -12.20 -25.01 -0.03
CA ALA A 60 -13.29 -25.15 -1.01
C ALA A 60 -12.86 -25.91 -2.26
N LEU A 61 -11.62 -25.73 -2.73
CA LEU A 61 -11.08 -26.44 -3.90
C LEU A 61 -10.89 -27.94 -3.64
N ASP A 62 -10.51 -28.33 -2.44
CA ASP A 62 -10.36 -29.75 -2.06
C ASP A 62 -11.70 -30.50 -2.10
N GLU A 63 -12.82 -29.81 -1.94
CA GLU A 63 -14.17 -30.36 -2.06
C GLU A 63 -14.69 -30.40 -3.51
N GLN A 64 -14.02 -29.71 -4.47
CA GLN A 64 -14.48 -29.61 -5.85
C GLN A 64 -13.92 -30.71 -6.76
N GLN A 65 -14.79 -31.34 -7.55
CA GLN A 65 -14.34 -32.24 -8.60
C GLN A 65 -13.74 -31.51 -9.80
N GLU A 66 -14.22 -30.31 -10.07
CA GLU A 66 -13.76 -29.44 -11.16
C GLU A 66 -13.30 -28.08 -10.63
N PRO A 67 -12.02 -27.91 -10.26
CA PRO A 67 -11.52 -26.70 -9.63
C PRO A 67 -11.58 -25.45 -10.52
N ILE A 68 -11.34 -25.58 -11.83
CA ILE A 68 -11.29 -24.42 -12.73
C ILE A 68 -12.65 -23.73 -12.91
N PRO A 69 -13.78 -24.40 -13.13
CA PRO A 69 -15.09 -23.79 -13.16
C PRO A 69 -15.42 -23.04 -11.85
N PHE A 70 -15.07 -23.62 -10.70
CA PHE A 70 -15.24 -22.96 -9.40
C PHE A 70 -14.43 -21.67 -9.32
N LEU A 71 -13.13 -21.70 -9.65
CA LEU A 71 -12.28 -20.51 -9.62
C LEU A 71 -12.78 -19.39 -10.55
N ARG A 72 -13.31 -19.75 -11.72
CA ARG A 72 -13.93 -18.78 -12.63
C ARG A 72 -15.20 -18.14 -12.06
N SER A 73 -15.93 -18.86 -11.22
CA SER A 73 -17.16 -18.34 -10.61
C SER A 73 -16.92 -17.35 -9.49
N LEU A 74 -15.70 -17.26 -8.95
CA LEU A 74 -15.36 -16.32 -7.88
C LEU A 74 -15.37 -14.87 -8.35
N ASP A 75 -15.15 -14.61 -9.65
CA ASP A 75 -15.24 -13.28 -10.31
C ASP A 75 -14.61 -12.13 -9.47
N ARG A 76 -13.36 -12.32 -9.07
CA ARG A 76 -12.61 -11.38 -8.20
C ARG A 76 -11.65 -10.55 -9.05
N GLU A 77 -11.93 -9.24 -9.18
CA GLU A 77 -11.08 -8.29 -9.89
C GLU A 77 -9.95 -7.73 -9.01
N ASP A 78 -10.13 -7.77 -7.69
CA ASP A 78 -9.18 -7.24 -6.71
C ASP A 78 -8.12 -8.26 -6.28
N LEU A 79 -8.24 -9.49 -6.75
CA LEU A 79 -7.44 -10.63 -6.32
C LEU A 79 -6.96 -11.45 -7.52
N ARG A 80 -5.66 -11.60 -7.64
CA ARG A 80 -5.08 -12.49 -8.63
C ARG A 80 -5.06 -13.91 -8.10
N ILE A 81 -5.70 -14.83 -8.79
CA ILE A 81 -5.84 -16.23 -8.39
C ILE A 81 -5.13 -17.11 -9.40
N THR A 82 -4.19 -17.92 -8.94
CA THR A 82 -3.43 -18.87 -9.77
C THR A 82 -3.54 -20.27 -9.20
N LEU A 83 -3.86 -21.26 -10.02
CA LEU A 83 -3.76 -22.68 -9.68
C LEU A 83 -2.53 -23.26 -10.37
N ILE A 84 -1.65 -23.89 -9.61
CA ILE A 84 -0.33 -24.36 -10.04
C ILE A 84 -0.27 -25.88 -9.87
N ASN A 85 0.13 -26.58 -10.92
CA ASN A 85 0.32 -28.02 -10.89
C ASN A 85 1.56 -28.41 -10.08
N LYS A 86 1.69 -29.70 -9.74
CA LYS A 86 2.86 -30.26 -9.03
C LYS A 86 4.20 -30.02 -9.73
N ASP A 87 4.19 -29.90 -11.06
CA ASP A 87 5.38 -29.62 -11.89
C ASP A 87 5.69 -28.11 -11.99
N GLY A 88 4.91 -27.26 -11.28
CA GLY A 88 5.04 -25.80 -11.30
C GLY A 88 4.36 -25.13 -12.50
N SER A 89 3.78 -25.87 -13.42
CA SER A 89 3.03 -25.30 -14.54
C SER A 89 1.72 -24.65 -14.04
N VAL A 90 1.30 -23.57 -14.73
CA VAL A 90 0.05 -22.87 -14.38
C VAL A 90 -1.15 -23.57 -15.03
N ALA A 91 -2.06 -24.11 -14.21
CA ALA A 91 -3.31 -24.71 -14.67
C ALA A 91 -4.42 -23.67 -14.91
N TYR A 92 -4.48 -22.64 -14.08
CA TYR A 92 -5.44 -21.55 -14.17
C TYR A 92 -4.86 -20.24 -13.65
N GLU A 93 -5.28 -19.14 -14.27
CA GLU A 93 -5.10 -17.78 -13.78
C GLU A 93 -6.25 -16.89 -14.26
N ASN A 94 -6.72 -15.96 -13.42
CA ASN A 94 -7.83 -15.08 -13.76
C ASN A 94 -7.43 -13.85 -14.58
N GLU A 95 -6.18 -13.39 -14.53
CA GLU A 95 -5.73 -12.17 -15.23
C GLU A 95 -5.02 -12.44 -16.56
N ALA A 96 -4.46 -13.63 -16.75
CA ALA A 96 -3.70 -13.98 -17.94
C ALA A 96 -4.02 -15.40 -18.44
N SER A 97 -3.72 -15.65 -19.71
CA SER A 97 -3.82 -17.01 -20.24
C SER A 97 -2.74 -17.91 -19.65
N PRO A 98 -3.09 -19.07 -19.04
CA PRO A 98 -2.11 -19.99 -18.47
C PRO A 98 -0.99 -20.40 -19.45
N SER A 99 -1.32 -20.54 -20.74
CA SER A 99 -0.37 -20.94 -21.79
C SER A 99 0.72 -19.89 -22.07
N THR A 100 0.55 -18.64 -21.64
CA THR A 100 1.52 -17.55 -21.82
C THR A 100 2.40 -17.34 -20.61
N LEU A 101 2.10 -18.00 -19.50
CA LEU A 101 2.80 -17.82 -18.25
C LEU A 101 3.99 -18.79 -18.13
N PRO A 102 5.13 -18.34 -17.59
CA PRO A 102 6.24 -19.21 -17.25
C PRO A 102 5.85 -20.20 -16.16
N ASN A 103 6.69 -21.20 -15.94
CA ASN A 103 6.56 -22.06 -14.77
C ASN A 103 6.72 -21.26 -13.49
N HIS A 104 5.87 -21.50 -12.50
CA HIS A 104 5.84 -20.81 -11.19
C HIS A 104 6.39 -21.66 -10.04
N GLY A 105 6.88 -22.85 -10.31
CA GLY A 105 7.44 -23.74 -9.29
C GLY A 105 8.71 -23.21 -8.62
N ASP A 106 9.38 -22.21 -9.22
CA ASP A 106 10.55 -21.53 -8.66
C ASP A 106 10.22 -20.34 -7.73
N ARG A 107 8.95 -20.04 -7.55
CA ARG A 107 8.52 -18.91 -6.73
C ARG A 107 8.67 -19.25 -5.24
N PRO A 108 9.25 -18.34 -4.41
CA PRO A 108 9.49 -18.62 -2.99
C PRO A 108 8.25 -19.10 -2.24
N GLU A 109 7.11 -18.43 -2.44
CA GLU A 109 5.84 -18.79 -1.82
C GLU A 109 5.32 -20.16 -2.27
N VAL A 110 5.63 -20.57 -3.50
CA VAL A 110 5.22 -21.86 -4.06
C VAL A 110 6.13 -22.98 -3.56
N ILE A 111 7.44 -22.74 -3.51
CA ILE A 111 8.42 -23.68 -2.92
C ILE A 111 8.06 -23.96 -1.47
N GLU A 112 7.85 -22.89 -0.68
CA GLU A 112 7.47 -23.00 0.74
C GLU A 112 6.15 -23.76 0.90
N ALA A 113 5.15 -23.51 0.04
CA ALA A 113 3.90 -24.23 0.06
C ALA A 113 4.06 -25.72 -0.23
N PHE A 114 4.89 -26.11 -1.19
CA PHE A 114 5.19 -27.53 -1.46
C PHE A 114 5.92 -28.21 -0.29
N GLU A 115 6.76 -27.50 0.45
CA GLU A 115 7.55 -28.05 1.56
C GLU A 115 6.78 -28.12 2.88
N SER A 116 5.98 -27.09 3.20
CA SER A 116 5.35 -26.89 4.50
C SER A 116 3.82 -26.81 4.49
N GLY A 117 3.21 -26.92 3.30
CA GLY A 117 1.75 -26.83 3.13
C GLY A 117 1.25 -25.40 2.84
N SER A 118 2.00 -24.38 3.26
CA SER A 118 1.67 -22.97 2.94
C SER A 118 2.93 -22.13 2.80
N GLY A 119 2.87 -21.07 2.00
CA GLY A 119 3.99 -20.16 1.77
C GLY A 119 3.54 -18.73 1.54
N SER A 120 4.47 -17.80 1.73
CA SER A 120 4.22 -16.36 1.55
C SER A 120 5.42 -15.65 0.93
N ALA A 121 5.15 -14.59 0.17
CA ALA A 121 6.19 -13.71 -0.35
C ALA A 121 5.65 -12.29 -0.55
N GLU A 122 6.56 -11.33 -0.48
CA GLU A 122 6.31 -9.94 -0.83
C GLU A 122 7.27 -9.52 -1.93
N ARG A 123 6.77 -8.79 -2.92
CA ARG A 123 7.60 -8.24 -4.00
C ARG A 123 7.20 -6.82 -4.29
N ALA A 124 8.19 -5.91 -4.23
CA ALA A 124 7.99 -4.54 -4.67
C ALA A 124 7.90 -4.51 -6.21
N SER A 125 6.89 -3.84 -6.74
CA SER A 125 6.81 -3.50 -8.15
C SER A 125 7.77 -2.36 -8.44
N SER A 126 8.69 -2.56 -9.39
CA SER A 126 9.66 -1.52 -9.77
C SER A 126 9.05 -0.36 -10.57
N THR A 127 7.81 -0.50 -11.03
CA THR A 127 7.16 0.44 -11.96
C THR A 127 6.00 1.22 -11.37
N LEU A 128 5.33 0.72 -10.31
CA LEU A 128 4.05 1.27 -9.84
C LEU A 128 4.05 1.69 -8.37
N ASP A 129 5.19 1.66 -7.64
CA ASP A 129 5.25 1.89 -6.19
C ASP A 129 4.18 1.08 -5.42
N GLU A 130 3.99 -0.16 -5.86
CA GLU A 130 3.08 -1.13 -5.26
C GLU A 130 3.86 -2.30 -4.68
N ILE A 131 3.35 -2.85 -3.61
CA ILE A 131 3.86 -4.09 -3.02
C ILE A 131 2.85 -5.18 -3.35
N MET A 132 3.31 -6.23 -4.04
CA MET A 132 2.50 -7.42 -4.27
C MET A 132 2.70 -8.40 -3.14
N LEU A 133 1.62 -8.71 -2.43
CA LEU A 133 1.56 -9.76 -1.42
C LEU A 133 1.13 -11.05 -2.07
N TYR A 134 1.83 -12.15 -1.77
CA TYR A 134 1.53 -13.48 -2.28
C TYR A 134 1.31 -14.44 -1.11
N ARG A 135 0.28 -15.26 -1.25
CA ARG A 135 0.02 -16.40 -0.37
C ARG A 135 -0.25 -17.64 -1.19
N ALA A 136 0.32 -18.76 -0.80
CA ALA A 136 0.16 -20.04 -1.47
C ALA A 136 -0.20 -21.12 -0.45
N VAL A 137 -1.07 -22.05 -0.84
CA VAL A 137 -1.49 -23.19 -0.02
C VAL A 137 -1.54 -24.43 -0.90
N THR A 138 -0.98 -25.53 -0.40
CA THR A 138 -1.00 -26.83 -1.08
C THR A 138 -2.31 -27.54 -0.82
N LEU A 139 -2.95 -28.00 -1.91
CA LEU A 139 -4.19 -28.78 -1.89
C LEU A 139 -3.92 -30.27 -1.65
N ASP A 140 -4.91 -31.02 -1.22
CA ASP A 140 -4.85 -32.47 -1.00
C ASP A 140 -4.40 -33.27 -2.24
N ASN A 141 -4.76 -32.77 -3.42
CA ASN A 141 -4.35 -33.35 -4.69
C ASN A 141 -2.90 -33.01 -5.08
N GLY A 142 -2.18 -32.21 -4.27
CA GLY A 142 -0.80 -31.78 -4.46
C GLY A 142 -0.60 -30.64 -5.47
N GLN A 143 -1.67 -30.00 -5.93
CA GLN A 143 -1.59 -28.69 -6.60
C GLN A 143 -1.41 -27.59 -5.54
N VAL A 144 -1.06 -26.38 -5.98
CA VAL A 144 -0.95 -25.19 -5.12
C VAL A 144 -1.91 -24.13 -5.63
N VAL A 145 -2.80 -23.63 -4.76
CA VAL A 145 -3.52 -22.39 -5.02
C VAL A 145 -2.71 -21.21 -4.48
N ARG A 146 -2.51 -20.21 -5.33
CA ARG A 146 -1.78 -18.97 -4.97
C ARG A 146 -2.68 -17.78 -5.21
N LEU A 147 -2.81 -16.95 -4.18
CA LEU A 147 -3.46 -15.66 -4.26
C LEU A 147 -2.41 -14.55 -4.23
N ALA A 148 -2.68 -13.48 -4.96
CA ALA A 148 -1.84 -12.28 -4.91
C ALA A 148 -2.72 -11.02 -4.89
N GLN A 149 -2.31 -10.04 -4.09
CA GLN A 149 -3.00 -8.77 -3.93
C GLN A 149 -2.01 -7.63 -3.97
N ALA A 150 -2.33 -6.57 -4.74
CA ALA A 150 -1.56 -5.35 -4.76
C ALA A 150 -1.90 -4.47 -3.56
N GLN A 151 -0.86 -3.86 -2.98
CA GLN A 151 -0.96 -2.91 -1.91
C GLN A 151 -0.23 -1.62 -2.27
N PRO A 152 -0.83 -0.43 -2.01
CA PRO A 152 -0.16 0.83 -2.29
C PRO A 152 1.12 0.99 -1.46
N GLY A 153 2.18 1.44 -2.09
CA GLY A 153 3.43 1.80 -1.41
C GLY A 153 3.34 3.10 -0.61
N VAL A 154 4.41 3.40 0.13
CA VAL A 154 4.49 4.63 0.97
C VAL A 154 4.30 5.88 0.13
N ALA A 155 4.89 5.94 -1.07
CA ALA A 155 4.82 7.13 -1.92
C ALA A 155 3.38 7.41 -2.39
N ALA A 156 2.60 6.38 -2.73
CA ALA A 156 1.19 6.54 -3.07
C ALA A 156 0.37 7.11 -1.89
N ILE A 157 0.63 6.63 -0.67
CA ILE A 157 -0.01 7.15 0.55
C ILE A 157 0.40 8.61 0.79
N LEU A 158 1.68 8.95 0.67
CA LEU A 158 2.16 10.32 0.83
C LEU A 158 1.57 11.27 -0.22
N LEU A 159 1.48 10.83 -1.48
CA LEU A 159 0.85 11.59 -2.56
C LEU A 159 -0.64 11.87 -2.28
N SER A 160 -1.37 10.90 -1.75
CA SER A 160 -2.78 11.10 -1.38
C SER A 160 -2.97 12.14 -0.27
N MET A 161 -1.95 12.34 0.58
CA MET A 161 -1.96 13.32 1.66
C MET A 161 -1.52 14.73 1.22
N LEU A 162 -0.95 14.89 0.02
CA LEU A 162 -0.51 16.21 -0.46
C LEU A 162 -1.66 17.21 -0.60
N ALA A 163 -2.80 16.80 -1.12
CA ALA A 163 -3.95 17.68 -1.32
C ALA A 163 -4.47 18.28 0.00
N PRO A 164 -4.77 17.50 1.05
CA PRO A 164 -5.15 18.06 2.35
C PRO A 164 -4.04 18.91 2.99
N MET A 165 -2.77 18.55 2.84
CA MET A 165 -1.66 19.36 3.35
C MET A 165 -1.57 20.73 2.66
N LEU A 166 -1.73 20.79 1.34
CA LEU A 166 -1.75 22.05 0.59
C LEU A 166 -2.93 22.92 0.98
N LEU A 167 -4.10 22.34 1.24
CA LEU A 167 -5.27 23.08 1.74
C LEU A 167 -5.02 23.68 3.12
N ILE A 168 -4.43 22.94 4.04
CA ILE A 168 -4.06 23.43 5.37
C ILE A 168 -3.04 24.56 5.27
N ALA A 169 -2.00 24.39 4.46
CA ALA A 169 -0.99 25.41 4.24
C ALA A 169 -1.57 26.69 3.62
N ALA A 170 -2.46 26.57 2.63
CA ALA A 170 -3.15 27.70 2.01
C ALA A 170 -4.06 28.43 3.03
N ALA A 171 -4.84 27.71 3.82
CA ALA A 171 -5.68 28.28 4.87
C ALA A 171 -4.84 29.03 5.93
N GLY A 172 -3.71 28.46 6.35
CA GLY A 172 -2.77 29.08 7.26
C GLY A 172 -2.17 30.37 6.67
N ALA A 173 -1.78 30.36 5.39
CA ALA A 173 -1.24 31.53 4.71
C ALA A 173 -2.30 32.66 4.60
N VAL A 174 -3.54 32.33 4.25
CA VAL A 174 -4.66 33.28 4.18
C VAL A 174 -4.94 33.90 5.56
N LEU A 175 -5.02 33.08 6.60
CA LEU A 175 -5.24 33.57 7.96
C LEU A 175 -4.11 34.50 8.40
N SER A 176 -2.88 34.13 8.14
CA SER A 176 -1.69 34.94 8.42
C SER A 176 -1.71 36.29 7.71
N PHE A 177 -2.12 36.30 6.46
CA PHE A 177 -2.26 37.54 5.69
C PHE A 177 -3.31 38.49 6.29
N PHE A 178 -4.46 37.96 6.71
CA PHE A 178 -5.50 38.78 7.35
C PHE A 178 -5.07 39.30 8.72
N MET A 179 -4.37 38.49 9.53
CA MET A 179 -3.83 38.94 10.82
C MET A 179 -2.78 40.03 10.63
N ALA A 180 -1.85 39.88 9.69
CA ALA A 180 -0.83 40.88 9.38
C ALA A 180 -1.46 42.22 8.93
N ARG A 181 -2.52 42.18 8.13
CA ARG A 181 -3.26 43.39 7.71
C ARG A 181 -3.99 44.08 8.87
N ARG A 182 -4.48 43.33 9.85
CA ARG A 182 -5.19 43.89 11.02
C ARG A 182 -4.25 44.61 11.97
N GLU A 183 -3.02 44.13 12.15
CA GLU A 183 -1.99 44.78 12.96
C GLU A 183 -1.38 46.04 12.31
N SER A 184 -1.49 46.14 10.98
CA SER A 184 -1.00 47.28 10.20
C SER A 184 -1.97 48.46 10.12
N ARG A 185 -3.15 48.35 10.74
CA ARG A 185 -4.15 49.46 10.86
C ARG A 185 -4.22 49.91 12.31
#